data_ced38670f274c461f1aee08f00b3d2d1
#
_entry.id   ced38670f274c461f1aee08f00b3d2d1
#
_cell.length_a   1.000
_cell.length_b   1.000
_cell.length_c   1.000
_cell.angle_alpha   90.00
_cell.angle_beta   90.00
_cell.angle_gamma   90.00
#
_symmetry.space_group_name_H-M   'P 1'
#
loop_
_entity.id
_entity.type
_entity.pdbx_description
1 polymer ?
#
loop_
_entity_poly.entity_id
_entity_poly.type
_entity_poly.pdbx_seq_one_letter_code
_entity_poly.pdbx_strand_id
1 'polypeptide(L)'
;MNYLIVVAHPDDEVLGAGATMYKLNKSGHSIFVCILSGMAEARTFRPDDNELQKDMYASMKMLGVKNTYIGNFPNIKFNTIPHLELVQFIEQAIKDSQADIVITHYPGDTNNDHMHTSLACQAAIRLFQRQQDIHPLKEFWYMEVPSSSEWCVNTSFNKF
;
A
#
# COMPACT_ATOMS: atom_id res chain seq x y z
N MET A 1 -16.15 2.81 8.02
CA MET A 1 -15.39 3.30 6.85
C MET A 1 -14.47 2.19 6.38
N ASN A 2 -14.14 2.17 5.09
CA ASN A 2 -13.23 1.22 4.46
C ASN A 2 -11.89 1.92 4.20
N TYR A 3 -10.82 1.40 4.78
CA TYR A 3 -9.45 1.88 4.60
C TYR A 3 -8.69 0.92 3.70
N LEU A 4 -8.07 1.42 2.65
CA LEU A 4 -7.19 0.65 1.77
C LEU A 4 -5.75 1.15 1.94
N ILE A 5 -4.89 0.27 2.42
CA ILE A 5 -3.45 0.52 2.54
C ILE A 5 -2.79 -0.04 1.27
N VAL A 6 -2.11 0.81 0.51
CA VAL A 6 -1.46 0.45 -0.75
C VAL A 6 0.05 0.60 -0.58
N VAL A 7 0.76 -0.50 -0.71
CA VAL A 7 2.21 -0.59 -0.48
C VAL A 7 2.95 -1.30 -1.60
N ALA A 8 4.24 -1.05 -1.68
CA ALA A 8 5.11 -1.67 -2.67
C ALA A 8 5.44 -3.13 -2.33
N HIS A 9 5.83 -3.41 -1.08
CA HIS A 9 6.37 -4.71 -0.66
C HIS A 9 5.71 -5.25 0.59
N PRO A 10 5.81 -6.56 0.85
CA PRO A 10 5.38 -7.17 2.11
C PRO A 10 6.26 -6.68 3.27
N ASP A 11 5.72 -6.08 4.27
CA ASP A 11 6.21 -5.44 5.48
C ASP A 11 5.95 -3.92 5.55
N ASP A 12 5.90 -3.23 4.43
CA ASP A 12 5.66 -1.78 4.39
C ASP A 12 4.35 -1.39 5.08
N GLU A 13 3.30 -2.19 4.92
CA GLU A 13 1.99 -1.95 5.54
C GLU A 13 2.05 -2.07 7.07
N VAL A 14 2.90 -2.98 7.57
CA VAL A 14 3.10 -3.15 9.02
C VAL A 14 3.95 -2.01 9.56
N LEU A 15 5.06 -1.68 8.87
CA LEU A 15 5.99 -0.63 9.28
C LEU A 15 5.33 0.76 9.26
N GLY A 16 4.61 1.07 8.16
CA GLY A 16 4.04 2.40 7.97
C GLY A 16 2.65 2.59 8.60
N ALA A 17 1.83 1.54 8.64
CA ALA A 17 0.43 1.67 9.05
C ALA A 17 -0.04 0.62 10.06
N GLY A 18 0.81 -0.28 10.56
CA GLY A 18 0.39 -1.39 11.42
C GLY A 18 -0.36 -0.97 12.68
N ALA A 19 0.16 0.00 13.43
CA ALA A 19 -0.51 0.52 14.62
C ALA A 19 -1.84 1.21 14.26
N THR A 20 -1.86 1.96 13.15
CA THR A 20 -3.05 2.63 12.62
C THR A 20 -4.11 1.62 12.20
N MET A 21 -3.74 0.58 11.44
CA MET A 21 -4.65 -0.50 11.04
C MET A 21 -5.28 -1.18 12.25
N TYR A 22 -4.45 -1.54 13.24
CA TYR A 22 -4.94 -2.17 14.46
C TYR A 22 -5.95 -1.27 15.21
N LYS A 23 -5.63 0.00 15.40
CA LYS A 23 -6.51 0.98 16.04
C LYS A 23 -7.83 1.14 15.29
N LEU A 24 -7.77 1.31 13.97
CA LEU A 24 -8.95 1.47 13.12
C LEU A 24 -9.83 0.21 13.14
N ASN A 25 -9.23 -0.96 13.05
CA ASN A 25 -9.97 -2.24 13.15
C ASN A 25 -10.71 -2.35 14.49
N LYS A 26 -10.03 -2.04 15.60
CA LYS A 26 -10.66 -2.04 16.94
C LYS A 26 -11.77 -1.00 17.08
N SER A 27 -11.76 0.04 16.26
CA SER A 27 -12.83 1.06 16.20
C SER A 27 -13.97 0.70 15.24
N GLY A 28 -13.99 -0.54 14.72
CA GLY A 28 -15.06 -1.06 13.87
C GLY A 28 -14.95 -0.66 12.39
N HIS A 29 -13.78 -0.21 11.93
CA HIS A 29 -13.52 0.06 10.52
C HIS A 29 -13.05 -1.20 9.78
N SER A 30 -13.31 -1.28 8.48
CA SER A 30 -12.82 -2.35 7.61
C SER A 30 -11.46 -1.97 7.04
N ILE A 31 -10.50 -2.88 7.13
CA ILE A 31 -9.12 -2.68 6.65
C ILE A 31 -8.88 -3.61 5.47
N PHE A 32 -8.34 -3.05 4.40
CA PHE A 32 -7.91 -3.74 3.19
C PHE A 32 -6.45 -3.38 2.91
N VAL A 33 -5.70 -4.33 2.36
CA VAL A 33 -4.29 -4.11 2.00
C VAL A 33 -4.08 -4.48 0.53
N CYS A 34 -3.34 -3.65 -0.18
CA CYS A 34 -2.91 -3.87 -1.56
C CYS A 34 -1.38 -3.82 -1.60
N ILE A 35 -0.75 -4.95 -1.89
CA ILE A 35 0.71 -5.09 -2.01
C ILE A 35 1.02 -5.30 -3.49
N LEU A 36 1.80 -4.41 -4.11
CA LEU A 36 2.06 -4.48 -5.53
C LEU A 36 3.04 -5.60 -5.90
N SER A 37 4.10 -5.79 -5.11
CA SER A 37 5.05 -6.90 -5.28
C SER A 37 4.91 -7.88 -4.12
N GLY A 38 4.36 -9.06 -4.37
CA GLY A 38 4.34 -10.16 -3.38
C GLY A 38 5.68 -10.88 -3.20
N MET A 39 6.77 -10.32 -3.74
CA MET A 39 8.09 -10.96 -3.83
C MET A 39 9.14 -10.19 -3.01
N ALA A 40 10.21 -10.88 -2.64
CA ALA A 40 11.35 -10.30 -1.90
C ALA A 40 12.69 -10.59 -2.59
N GLU A 41 12.70 -10.65 -3.93
CA GLU A 41 13.85 -11.10 -4.74
C GLU A 41 15.11 -10.24 -4.58
N ALA A 42 14.93 -8.95 -4.28
CA ALA A 42 16.04 -8.02 -4.12
C ALA A 42 16.67 -8.04 -2.70
N ARG A 43 16.12 -8.80 -1.76
CA ARG A 43 16.65 -8.87 -0.40
C ARG A 43 17.90 -9.73 -0.34
N THR A 44 18.94 -9.24 0.33
CA THR A 44 20.18 -9.98 0.55
C THR A 44 19.96 -11.27 1.34
N PHE A 45 19.11 -11.22 2.36
CA PHE A 45 18.69 -12.37 3.16
C PHE A 45 17.20 -12.63 2.85
N ARG A 46 16.98 -13.27 1.71
CA ARG A 46 15.64 -13.58 1.22
C ARG A 46 15.04 -14.73 2.03
N PRO A 47 13.84 -14.56 2.60
CA PRO A 47 13.08 -15.68 3.16
C PRO A 47 12.63 -16.62 2.02
N ASP A 48 12.32 -17.87 2.36
CA ASP A 48 11.61 -18.76 1.44
C ASP A 48 10.24 -18.14 1.09
N ASP A 49 9.80 -18.30 -0.17
CA ASP A 49 8.55 -17.66 -0.65
C ASP A 49 7.32 -18.16 0.13
N ASN A 50 7.30 -19.44 0.56
CA ASN A 50 6.21 -19.96 1.38
C ASN A 50 6.25 -19.39 2.81
N GLU A 51 7.45 -19.19 3.37
CA GLU A 51 7.64 -18.56 4.67
C GLU A 51 7.16 -17.10 4.63
N LEU A 52 7.59 -16.34 3.62
CA LEU A 52 7.16 -14.96 3.41
C LEU A 52 5.64 -14.85 3.31
N GLN A 53 4.99 -15.70 2.52
CA GLN A 53 3.55 -15.73 2.40
C GLN A 53 2.86 -16.06 3.72
N LYS A 54 3.35 -17.05 4.44
CA LYS A 54 2.80 -17.46 5.75
C LYS A 54 2.87 -16.32 6.75
N ASP A 55 4.00 -15.63 6.83
CA ASP A 55 4.20 -14.52 7.76
C ASP A 55 3.35 -13.30 7.39
N MET A 56 3.25 -12.99 6.10
CA MET A 56 2.37 -11.96 5.57
C MET A 56 0.91 -12.22 5.95
N TYR A 57 0.39 -13.43 5.72
CA TYR A 57 -0.99 -13.76 6.11
C TYR A 57 -1.20 -13.77 7.63
N ALA A 58 -0.20 -14.18 8.40
CA ALA A 58 -0.28 -14.13 9.86
C ALA A 58 -0.36 -12.68 10.37
N SER A 59 0.45 -11.77 9.83
CA SER A 59 0.40 -10.34 10.17
C SER A 59 -0.95 -9.70 9.78
N MET A 60 -1.44 -9.96 8.57
CA MET A 60 -2.75 -9.48 8.11
C MET A 60 -3.90 -9.92 9.03
N LYS A 61 -3.88 -11.20 9.42
CA LYS A 61 -4.87 -11.75 10.37
C LYS A 61 -4.80 -11.05 11.74
N MET A 62 -3.59 -10.83 12.24
CA MET A 62 -3.36 -10.15 13.53
C MET A 62 -3.86 -8.71 13.51
N LEU A 63 -3.66 -8.00 12.39
CA LEU A 63 -4.09 -6.62 12.19
C LEU A 63 -5.57 -6.48 11.84
N GLY A 64 -6.29 -7.59 11.65
CA GLY A 64 -7.71 -7.60 11.34
C GLY A 64 -8.02 -7.15 9.90
N VAL A 65 -7.10 -7.41 8.97
CA VAL A 65 -7.28 -7.13 7.55
C VAL A 65 -8.37 -8.03 6.98
N LYS A 66 -9.36 -7.43 6.33
CA LYS A 66 -10.54 -8.11 5.78
C LYS A 66 -10.24 -8.81 4.47
N ASN A 67 -9.44 -8.18 3.61
CA ASN A 67 -8.98 -8.75 2.35
C ASN A 67 -7.63 -8.14 1.94
N THR A 68 -6.84 -8.94 1.21
CA THR A 68 -5.52 -8.54 0.71
C THR A 68 -5.46 -8.77 -0.80
N TYR A 69 -5.01 -7.75 -1.54
CA TYR A 69 -4.76 -7.79 -2.98
C TYR A 69 -3.25 -7.86 -3.19
N ILE A 70 -2.76 -8.93 -3.81
CA ILE A 70 -1.32 -9.15 -3.99
C ILE A 70 -1.01 -9.17 -5.48
N GLY A 71 -0.18 -8.23 -5.93
CA GLY A 71 0.35 -8.16 -7.28
C GLY A 71 1.64 -8.98 -7.46
N ASN A 72 1.98 -9.20 -8.72
CA ASN A 72 3.19 -9.92 -9.12
C ASN A 72 4.19 -8.99 -9.83
N PHE A 73 4.19 -7.70 -9.49
CA PHE A 73 5.16 -6.77 -10.07
C PHE A 73 6.56 -7.07 -9.53
N PRO A 74 7.60 -6.96 -10.37
CA PRO A 74 8.96 -7.33 -9.98
C PRO A 74 9.52 -6.36 -8.93
N ASN A 75 10.10 -6.92 -7.87
CA ASN A 75 10.66 -6.17 -6.73
C ASN A 75 11.82 -5.25 -7.17
N ILE A 76 11.82 -4.00 -6.70
CA ILE A 76 12.81 -2.93 -6.99
C ILE A 76 12.95 -2.60 -8.50
N LYS A 77 11.89 -2.82 -9.27
CA LYS A 77 11.88 -2.60 -10.72
C LYS A 77 10.62 -1.89 -11.23
N PHE A 78 9.86 -1.19 -10.37
CA PHE A 78 8.61 -0.54 -10.81
C PHE A 78 8.84 0.55 -11.85
N ASN A 79 10.03 1.13 -11.90
CA ASN A 79 10.44 2.05 -12.98
C ASN A 79 10.50 1.40 -14.38
N THR A 80 10.49 0.07 -14.48
CA THR A 80 10.48 -0.66 -15.75
C THR A 80 9.08 -1.12 -16.16
N ILE A 81 8.09 -0.93 -15.30
CA ILE A 81 6.71 -1.32 -15.53
C ILE A 81 5.94 -0.13 -16.13
N PRO A 82 5.13 -0.33 -17.18
CA PRO A 82 4.24 0.71 -17.66
C PRO A 82 3.38 1.22 -16.50
N HIS A 83 3.48 2.52 -16.22
CA HIS A 83 2.79 3.14 -15.07
C HIS A 83 1.30 2.82 -15.02
N LEU A 84 0.66 2.71 -16.18
CA LEU A 84 -0.75 2.36 -16.30
C LEU A 84 -1.08 0.98 -15.69
N GLU A 85 -0.17 0.01 -15.74
CA GLU A 85 -0.40 -1.32 -15.18
C GLU A 85 -0.48 -1.25 -13.64
N LEU A 86 0.42 -0.48 -13.01
CA LEU A 86 0.38 -0.22 -11.57
C LEU A 86 -0.93 0.50 -11.19
N VAL A 87 -1.31 1.52 -11.96
CA VAL A 87 -2.54 2.29 -11.75
C VAL A 87 -3.77 1.38 -11.82
N GLN A 88 -3.89 0.56 -12.85
CA GLN A 88 -5.04 -0.32 -13.06
C GLN A 88 -5.18 -1.37 -11.95
N PHE A 89 -4.07 -1.90 -11.46
CA PHE A 89 -4.09 -2.84 -10.34
C PHE A 89 -4.61 -2.17 -9.05
N ILE A 90 -4.17 -0.95 -8.77
CA ILE A 90 -4.64 -0.16 -7.63
C ILE A 90 -6.11 0.25 -7.81
N GLU A 91 -6.53 0.66 -9.01
CA GLU A 91 -7.92 1.00 -9.31
C GLU A 91 -8.86 -0.18 -9.03
N GLN A 92 -8.43 -1.41 -9.37
CA GLN A 92 -9.22 -2.60 -9.07
C GLN A 92 -9.34 -2.82 -7.56
N ALA A 93 -8.25 -2.64 -6.80
CA ALA A 93 -8.29 -2.75 -5.34
C ALA A 93 -9.18 -1.66 -4.70
N ILE A 94 -9.16 -0.42 -5.19
CA ILE A 94 -10.05 0.67 -4.75
C ILE A 94 -11.52 0.29 -4.98
N LYS A 95 -11.82 -0.23 -6.17
CA LYS A 95 -13.18 -0.63 -6.55
C LYS A 95 -13.70 -1.77 -5.68
N ASP A 96 -12.92 -2.83 -5.53
CA ASP A 96 -13.32 -4.04 -4.80
C ASP A 96 -13.46 -3.80 -3.29
N SER A 97 -12.59 -2.95 -2.72
CA SER A 97 -12.66 -2.57 -1.31
C SER A 97 -13.74 -1.51 -1.01
N GLN A 98 -14.26 -0.83 -2.02
CA GLN A 98 -15.09 0.36 -1.87
C GLN A 98 -14.45 1.36 -0.89
N ALA A 99 -13.17 1.66 -1.10
CA ALA A 99 -12.37 2.45 -0.19
C ALA A 99 -12.94 3.85 0.04
N ASP A 100 -13.10 4.22 1.31
CA ASP A 100 -13.37 5.60 1.73
C ASP A 100 -12.05 6.40 1.81
N ILE A 101 -10.98 5.73 2.25
CA ILE A 101 -9.67 6.33 2.50
C ILE A 101 -8.60 5.41 1.92
N VAL A 102 -7.65 6.00 1.19
CA VAL A 102 -6.44 5.31 0.72
C VAL A 102 -5.24 5.86 1.47
N ILE A 103 -4.39 4.96 1.97
CA ILE A 103 -3.12 5.28 2.63
C ILE A 103 -2.00 4.65 1.81
N THR A 104 -0.94 5.40 1.50
CA THR A 104 0.17 4.90 0.70
C THR A 104 1.50 5.56 1.07
N HIS A 105 2.57 5.17 0.39
CA HIS A 105 3.89 5.75 0.54
C HIS A 105 3.94 7.25 0.23
N TYR A 106 4.90 7.94 0.85
CA TYR A 106 5.21 9.33 0.54
C TYR A 106 5.87 9.45 -0.86
N PRO A 107 5.47 10.41 -1.70
CA PRO A 107 5.99 10.51 -3.08
C PRO A 107 7.47 10.91 -3.18
N GLY A 108 8.05 11.47 -2.13
CA GLY A 108 9.47 11.78 -2.03
C GLY A 108 10.33 10.71 -1.36
N ASP A 109 9.81 9.49 -1.22
CA ASP A 109 10.54 8.36 -0.67
C ASP A 109 11.78 8.02 -1.52
N THR A 110 12.88 7.63 -0.88
CA THR A 110 14.13 7.25 -1.56
C THR A 110 14.06 5.87 -2.21
N ASN A 111 13.12 5.02 -1.81
CA ASN A 111 12.89 3.73 -2.46
C ASN A 111 12.13 3.94 -3.78
N ASN A 112 12.73 3.44 -4.89
CA ASN A 112 12.17 3.54 -6.23
C ASN A 112 10.72 3.03 -6.32
N ASP A 113 10.44 1.86 -5.74
CA ASP A 113 9.14 1.23 -5.84
C ASP A 113 8.09 1.96 -4.98
N HIS A 114 8.49 2.50 -3.81
CA HIS A 114 7.60 3.32 -2.97
C HIS A 114 7.16 4.59 -3.71
N MET A 115 8.12 5.28 -4.35
CA MET A 115 7.83 6.46 -5.16
C MET A 115 6.86 6.13 -6.30
N HIS A 116 7.12 5.05 -7.07
CA HIS A 116 6.25 4.64 -8.17
C HIS A 116 4.86 4.19 -7.68
N THR A 117 4.77 3.50 -6.54
CA THR A 117 3.50 3.14 -5.89
C THR A 117 2.70 4.39 -5.52
N SER A 118 3.36 5.37 -4.90
CA SER A 118 2.73 6.63 -4.53
C SER A 118 2.18 7.39 -5.74
N LEU A 119 2.97 7.51 -6.81
CA LEU A 119 2.54 8.16 -8.06
C LEU A 119 1.37 7.41 -8.72
N ALA A 120 1.39 6.07 -8.71
CA ALA A 120 0.30 5.27 -9.24
C ALA A 120 -0.98 5.43 -8.41
N CYS A 121 -0.87 5.51 -7.08
CA CYS A 121 -2.00 5.82 -6.21
C CYS A 121 -2.62 7.19 -6.52
N GLN A 122 -1.80 8.23 -6.68
CA GLN A 122 -2.27 9.59 -7.03
C GLN A 122 -3.07 9.61 -8.35
N ALA A 123 -2.71 8.75 -9.30
CA ALA A 123 -3.48 8.58 -10.53
C ALA A 123 -4.76 7.77 -10.29
N ALA A 124 -4.68 6.69 -9.53
CA ALA A 124 -5.77 5.74 -9.30
C ALA A 124 -6.92 6.33 -8.47
N ILE A 125 -6.63 7.17 -7.46
CA ILE A 125 -7.66 7.79 -6.61
C ILE A 125 -8.65 8.67 -7.39
N ARG A 126 -8.35 8.99 -8.63
CA ARG A 126 -9.24 9.74 -9.53
C ARG A 126 -10.24 8.84 -10.27
N LEU A 127 -10.28 7.54 -9.98
CA LEU A 127 -11.13 6.56 -10.68
C LEU A 127 -12.60 6.97 -10.67
N PHE A 128 -13.12 7.44 -9.55
CA PHE A 128 -14.53 7.88 -9.42
C PHE A 128 -14.89 9.07 -10.30
N GLN A 129 -13.91 9.85 -10.79
CA GLN A 129 -14.13 10.94 -11.74
C GLN A 129 -14.29 10.44 -13.19
N ARG A 130 -13.84 9.23 -13.46
CA ARG A 130 -13.76 8.65 -14.82
C ARG A 130 -14.76 7.53 -15.06
N GLN A 131 -15.23 6.89 -14.02
CA GLN A 131 -16.20 5.79 -14.09
C GLN A 131 -17.43 6.09 -13.24
N GLN A 132 -18.60 5.74 -13.79
CA GLN A 132 -19.86 5.81 -13.06
C GLN A 132 -19.92 4.66 -12.05
N ASP A 133 -20.71 4.84 -10.99
CA ASP A 133 -20.97 3.85 -9.93
C ASP A 133 -19.75 3.42 -9.09
N ILE A 134 -18.67 4.20 -9.12
CA ILE A 134 -17.54 4.02 -8.22
C ILE A 134 -17.77 4.79 -6.91
N HIS A 135 -17.57 4.11 -5.79
CA HIS A 135 -17.64 4.74 -4.47
C HIS A 135 -16.62 5.89 -4.37
N PRO A 136 -17.08 7.12 -4.04
CA PRO A 136 -16.18 8.28 -3.99
C PRO A 136 -15.23 8.18 -2.80
N LEU A 137 -13.94 8.35 -3.06
CA LEU A 137 -12.92 8.47 -2.03
C LEU A 137 -13.13 9.76 -1.24
N LYS A 138 -12.98 9.70 0.09
CA LYS A 138 -13.10 10.84 0.99
C LYS A 138 -11.76 11.49 1.28
N GLU A 139 -10.73 10.67 1.55
CA GLU A 139 -9.40 11.14 1.94
C GLU A 139 -8.30 10.29 1.32
N PHE A 140 -7.12 10.90 1.19
CA PHE A 140 -5.91 10.27 0.71
C PHE A 140 -4.75 10.68 1.63
N TRP A 141 -4.07 9.69 2.24
CA TRP A 141 -3.02 9.91 3.22
C TRP A 141 -1.70 9.31 2.79
N TYR A 142 -0.62 9.92 3.26
CA TYR A 142 0.72 9.34 3.15
C TYR A 142 1.16 8.77 4.49
N MET A 143 1.77 7.59 4.46
CA MET A 143 2.37 6.97 5.62
C MET A 143 3.87 7.15 5.64
N GLU A 144 4.44 7.14 6.83
CA GLU A 144 5.87 7.20 7.07
C GLU A 144 6.46 5.79 7.16
N VAL A 145 7.57 5.57 6.44
CA VAL A 145 8.45 4.41 6.59
C VAL A 145 9.90 4.91 6.61
N PRO A 146 10.90 4.14 7.10
CA PRO A 146 12.28 4.63 7.26
C PRO A 146 12.88 5.28 6.01
N SER A 147 12.60 4.74 4.82
CA SER A 147 13.07 5.30 3.55
C SER A 147 12.48 6.67 3.20
N SER A 148 11.35 7.03 3.79
CA SER A 148 10.68 8.32 3.57
C SER A 148 11.03 9.38 4.61
N SER A 149 11.62 9.01 5.75
CA SER A 149 11.94 9.94 6.83
C SER A 149 13.40 9.89 7.25
N GLU A 150 13.91 8.74 7.67
CA GLU A 150 15.28 8.65 8.19
C GLU A 150 16.35 8.77 7.11
N TRP A 151 16.04 8.30 5.88
CA TRP A 151 16.97 8.31 4.75
C TRP A 151 16.70 9.44 3.75
N CYS A 152 15.57 10.12 3.88
CA CYS A 152 15.25 11.32 3.11
C CYS A 152 15.76 12.59 3.78
N VAL A 153 16.20 13.54 2.96
CA VAL A 153 16.60 14.87 3.42
C VAL A 153 15.37 15.78 3.50
N ASN A 154 15.20 16.45 4.64
CA ASN A 154 14.15 17.46 4.84
C ASN A 154 12.69 16.95 4.71
N THR A 155 12.43 15.73 5.13
CA THR A 155 11.06 15.21 5.20
C THR A 155 10.51 15.34 6.63
N SER A 156 9.27 15.80 6.75
CA SER A 156 8.54 15.80 8.01
C SER A 156 7.11 15.32 7.78
N PHE A 157 6.62 14.51 8.69
CA PHE A 157 5.23 14.05 8.72
C PHE A 157 4.46 14.73 9.83
N ASN A 158 3.19 15.01 9.59
CA ASN A 158 2.29 15.44 10.65
C ASN A 158 2.11 14.28 11.62
N LYS A 159 2.13 14.59 12.92
CA LYS A 159 1.86 13.59 13.95
C LYS A 159 0.35 13.47 14.16
N PHE A 160 -0.11 12.24 14.17
CA PHE A 160 -1.52 11.90 14.45
C PHE A 160 -1.67 11.14 15.76
#